data_2ad07461ffc510740e48bd53f1af6e60
#
_entry.id   2ad07461ffc510740e48bd53f1af6e60
#
_cell.length_a   1.000
_cell.length_b   1.000
_cell.length_c   1.000
_cell.angle_alpha   90.00
_cell.angle_beta   90.00
_cell.angle_gamma   90.00
#
_symmetry.space_group_name_H-M   'P 1'
#
loop_
_entity.id
_entity.type
_entity.pdbx_description
1 polymer ?
#
loop_
_entity_poly.entity_id
_entity_poly.type
_entity_poly.pdbx_seq_one_letter_code
_entity_poly.pdbx_strand_id
1 'polypeptide(L)'
;MNERIVFLGTPEISAICLEGLIKAGRNIVGVVTKEDKEKGRNKVREESPVSQIANQYHIPLHKPHKLNNDYEIVKEWKPDLLLTFAFGQILSETVLSLGKYKPLNLHGSLLPKYRGAAPMQYALLNG
;
A
#
# COMPACT_ATOMS: atom_id res chain seq x y z
N MET A 1 13.23 0.26 15.06
CA MET A 1 13.76 -0.44 13.90
C MET A 1 13.30 0.23 12.65
N ASN A 2 14.21 0.34 11.71
CA ASN A 2 13.96 1.11 10.50
C ASN A 2 13.82 0.23 9.27
N GLU A 3 12.99 -0.80 9.38
CA GLU A 3 12.72 -1.60 8.20
C GLU A 3 12.20 -0.71 7.09
N ARG A 4 12.70 -0.94 5.90
CA ARG A 4 12.26 -0.22 4.72
C ARG A 4 10.97 -0.87 4.24
N ILE A 5 9.88 -0.13 4.33
CA ILE A 5 8.56 -0.65 4.00
C ILE A 5 8.09 -0.06 2.69
N VAL A 6 7.64 -0.92 1.79
CA VAL A 6 6.89 -0.51 0.60
C VAL A 6 5.44 -0.90 0.87
N PHE A 7 4.56 0.10 0.81
CA PHE A 7 3.13 -0.09 1.06
C PHE A 7 2.37 -0.20 -0.26
N LEU A 8 1.53 -1.22 -0.37
CA LEU A 8 0.72 -1.44 -1.57
C LEU A 8 -0.75 -1.42 -1.16
N GLY A 9 -1.49 -0.47 -1.69
CA GLY A 9 -2.91 -0.35 -1.35
C GLY A 9 -3.60 0.65 -2.26
N THR A 10 -4.92 0.68 -2.20
CA THR A 10 -5.69 1.54 -3.09
C THR A 10 -6.84 2.29 -2.41
N PRO A 11 -7.80 1.62 -1.74
CA PRO A 11 -9.00 2.30 -1.25
C PRO A 11 -8.75 3.12 0.02
N GLU A 12 -9.80 3.79 0.45
CA GLU A 12 -9.78 4.65 1.62
C GLU A 12 -9.26 3.94 2.87
N ILE A 13 -9.66 2.70 3.08
CA ILE A 13 -9.22 1.97 4.26
C ILE A 13 -7.71 1.75 4.25
N SER A 14 -7.15 1.54 3.08
CA SER A 14 -5.70 1.41 2.93
C SER A 14 -5.01 2.75 3.19
N ALA A 15 -5.62 3.84 2.75
CA ALA A 15 -5.07 5.18 2.98
C ALA A 15 -5.02 5.50 4.47
N ILE A 16 -6.05 5.13 5.20
CA ILE A 16 -6.09 5.33 6.65
C ILE A 16 -4.96 4.54 7.32
N CYS A 17 -4.76 3.31 6.89
CA CYS A 17 -3.69 2.47 7.41
C CYS A 17 -2.31 3.08 7.10
N LEU A 18 -2.12 3.51 5.86
CA LEU A 18 -0.86 4.11 5.45
C LEU A 18 -0.53 5.34 6.28
N GLU A 19 -1.51 6.23 6.44
CA GLU A 19 -1.29 7.43 7.23
C GLU A 19 -0.96 7.09 8.68
N GLY A 20 -1.63 6.09 9.23
CA GLY A 20 -1.35 5.62 10.58
C GLY A 20 0.08 5.14 10.74
N LEU A 21 0.59 4.40 9.75
CA LEU A 21 1.97 3.92 9.77
C LEU A 21 2.96 5.09 9.70
N ILE A 22 2.67 6.07 8.85
CA ILE A 22 3.53 7.24 8.72
C ILE A 22 3.59 7.99 10.05
N LYS A 23 2.43 8.22 10.66
CA LYS A 23 2.36 8.94 11.95
C LYS A 23 3.01 8.16 13.08
N ALA A 24 3.04 6.85 12.97
CA ALA A 24 3.71 6.00 13.96
C ALA A 24 5.23 5.96 13.77
N GLY A 25 5.74 6.68 12.79
CA GLY A 25 7.19 6.75 12.57
C GLY A 25 7.76 5.61 11.76
N ARG A 26 6.91 4.83 11.10
CA ARG A 26 7.41 3.75 10.26
C ARG A 26 8.07 4.29 9.01
N ASN A 27 9.10 3.59 8.55
CA ASN A 27 9.89 4.04 7.42
C ASN A 27 9.27 3.56 6.10
N ILE A 28 8.34 4.34 5.56
CA ILE A 28 7.70 4.02 4.29
C ILE A 28 8.55 4.61 3.17
N VAL A 29 9.24 3.75 2.45
CA VAL A 29 10.19 4.19 1.41
C VAL A 29 9.54 4.32 0.05
N GLY A 30 8.36 3.75 -0.13
CA GLY A 30 7.63 3.87 -1.38
C GLY A 30 6.21 3.36 -1.22
N VAL A 31 5.34 3.80 -2.10
CA VAL A 31 3.93 3.41 -2.12
C VAL A 31 3.56 2.98 -3.52
N VAL A 32 2.86 1.86 -3.62
CA VAL A 32 2.32 1.37 -4.88
C VAL A 32 0.80 1.37 -4.77
N THR A 33 0.14 1.94 -5.76
CA THR A 33 -1.31 2.00 -5.79
C THR A 33 -1.79 1.83 -7.24
N LYS A 34 -3.07 1.58 -7.41
CA LYS A 34 -3.63 1.43 -8.75
C LYS A 34 -3.57 2.75 -9.52
N GLU A 35 -3.62 2.63 -10.83
CA GLU A 35 -3.67 3.79 -11.71
C GLU A 35 -4.86 4.69 -11.38
N ASP A 36 -4.72 5.96 -11.72
CA ASP A 36 -5.82 6.91 -11.60
C ASP A 36 -6.99 6.42 -12.46
N LYS A 37 -8.20 6.66 -11.99
CA LYS A 37 -9.39 6.30 -12.72
C LYS A 37 -9.97 7.51 -13.43
N GLU A 38 -10.51 7.30 -14.62
CA GLU A 38 -11.29 8.33 -15.26
C GLU A 38 -12.68 8.31 -14.64
N LYS A 39 -13.19 9.47 -14.30
CA LYS A 39 -14.47 9.58 -13.65
C LYS A 39 -15.32 10.65 -14.31
N GLY A 40 -16.57 10.32 -14.58
CA GLY A 40 -17.54 11.26 -15.11
C GLY A 40 -17.37 11.54 -16.59
N ARG A 41 -18.27 12.40 -17.10
CA ARG A 41 -18.31 12.74 -18.53
C ARG A 41 -17.08 13.46 -19.03
N ASN A 42 -16.45 14.22 -18.16
CA ASN A 42 -15.28 15.02 -18.53
C ASN A 42 -14.00 14.24 -18.44
N LYS A 43 -14.07 12.95 -18.14
CA LYS A 43 -12.91 12.09 -18.04
C LYS A 43 -11.85 12.67 -17.10
N VAL A 44 -12.30 13.22 -16.00
CA VAL A 44 -11.40 13.73 -14.96
C VAL A 44 -10.72 12.55 -14.28
N ARG A 45 -9.41 12.62 -14.18
CA ARG A 45 -8.67 11.55 -13.51
C ARG A 45 -8.76 11.72 -12.02
N GLU A 46 -9.07 10.63 -11.35
CA GLU A 46 -9.16 10.62 -9.90
C GLU A 46 -8.09 9.72 -9.33
N GLU A 47 -7.25 10.27 -8.47
CA GLU A 47 -6.24 9.50 -7.77
C GLU A 47 -6.88 8.61 -6.71
N SER A 48 -6.21 7.49 -6.42
CA SER A 48 -6.67 6.66 -5.32
C SER A 48 -6.47 7.39 -4.00
N PRO A 49 -7.24 7.04 -2.96
CA PRO A 49 -7.00 7.60 -1.62
C PRO A 49 -5.57 7.39 -1.14
N VAL A 50 -4.98 6.25 -1.44
CA VAL A 50 -3.59 5.95 -1.06
C VAL A 50 -2.62 6.89 -1.78
N SER A 51 -2.87 7.17 -3.06
CA SER A 51 -2.06 8.11 -3.83
C SER A 51 -2.06 9.49 -3.17
N GLN A 52 -3.23 9.94 -2.73
CA GLN A 52 -3.36 11.24 -2.09
C GLN A 52 -2.52 11.33 -0.81
N ILE A 53 -2.51 10.28 -0.02
CA ILE A 53 -1.71 10.25 1.21
C ILE A 53 -0.22 10.24 0.89
N ALA A 54 0.19 9.45 -0.09
CA ALA A 54 1.59 9.40 -0.48
C ALA A 54 2.08 10.78 -0.93
N ASN A 55 1.26 11.48 -1.71
CA ASN A 55 1.60 12.83 -2.17
C ASN A 55 1.65 13.82 -1.01
N GLN A 56 0.71 13.72 -0.09
CA GLN A 56 0.65 14.61 1.08
C GLN A 56 1.93 14.52 1.91
N TYR A 57 2.48 13.33 2.04
CA TYR A 57 3.67 13.10 2.86
C TYR A 57 4.95 12.99 2.02
N HIS A 58 4.88 13.33 0.74
CA HIS A 58 6.03 13.34 -0.18
C HIS A 58 6.74 12.00 -0.26
N ILE A 59 6.00 10.92 -0.27
CA ILE A 59 6.56 9.58 -0.39
C ILE A 59 6.57 9.18 -1.86
N PRO A 60 7.66 8.56 -2.35
CA PRO A 60 7.72 8.09 -3.74
C PRO A 60 6.54 7.19 -4.07
N LEU A 61 5.96 7.38 -5.24
CA LEU A 61 4.71 6.75 -5.62
C LEU A 61 4.86 6.05 -6.97
N HIS A 62 4.30 4.86 -7.08
CA HIS A 62 4.30 4.08 -8.31
C HIS A 62 2.88 3.60 -8.59
N LYS A 63 2.40 3.85 -9.80
CA LYS A 63 1.04 3.51 -10.21
C LYS A 63 1.07 2.62 -11.45
N PRO A 64 1.49 1.37 -11.32
CA PRO A 64 1.62 0.50 -12.48
C PRO A 64 0.27 -0.01 -12.98
N HIS A 65 0.17 -0.23 -14.29
CA HIS A 65 -1.00 -0.90 -14.83
C HIS A 65 -1.08 -2.34 -14.27
N LYS A 66 0.04 -3.06 -14.33
CA LYS A 66 0.17 -4.38 -13.70
C LYS A 66 1.54 -4.45 -13.04
N LEU A 67 1.53 -4.49 -11.72
CA LEU A 67 2.78 -4.51 -10.98
C LEU A 67 3.66 -5.71 -11.34
N ASN A 68 3.06 -6.86 -11.61
CA ASN A 68 3.83 -8.04 -11.99
C ASN A 68 4.70 -7.82 -13.22
N ASN A 69 4.35 -6.86 -14.06
CA ASN A 69 5.09 -6.54 -15.27
C ASN A 69 5.89 -5.25 -15.14
N ASP A 70 5.84 -4.59 -13.99
CA ASP A 70 6.42 -3.26 -13.84
C ASP A 70 6.82 -3.03 -12.38
N TYR A 71 7.78 -3.81 -11.89
CA TYR A 71 8.16 -3.77 -10.48
C TYR A 71 9.59 -3.26 -10.23
N GLU A 72 10.27 -2.82 -11.27
CA GLU A 72 11.68 -2.41 -11.13
C GLU A 72 11.87 -1.30 -10.11
N ILE A 73 10.98 -0.32 -10.08
CA ILE A 73 11.10 0.78 -9.12
C ILE A 73 10.98 0.27 -7.67
N VAL A 74 10.13 -0.72 -7.45
CA VAL A 74 9.98 -1.32 -6.12
C VAL A 74 11.28 -1.99 -5.71
N LYS A 75 11.90 -2.69 -6.64
CA LYS A 75 13.18 -3.34 -6.42
C LYS A 75 14.26 -2.30 -6.08
N GLU A 76 14.24 -1.16 -6.78
CA GLU A 76 15.19 -0.09 -6.52
C GLU A 76 15.01 0.54 -5.14
N TRP A 77 13.80 0.50 -4.60
CA TRP A 77 13.53 1.01 -3.25
C TRP A 77 14.13 0.11 -2.17
N LYS A 78 14.58 -1.09 -2.52
CA LYS A 78 15.22 -2.05 -1.61
C LYS A 78 14.38 -2.29 -0.37
N PRO A 79 13.16 -2.80 -0.54
CA PRO A 79 12.29 -3.01 0.61
C PRO A 79 12.77 -4.15 1.51
N ASP A 80 12.62 -3.97 2.79
CA ASP A 80 12.73 -5.07 3.73
C ASP A 80 11.40 -5.78 3.84
N LEU A 81 10.31 -5.02 3.76
CA LEU A 81 8.97 -5.55 3.92
C LEU A 81 8.04 -4.96 2.88
N LEU A 82 7.28 -5.83 2.23
CA LEU A 82 6.16 -5.42 1.39
C LEU A 82 4.91 -5.59 2.22
N LEU A 83 4.17 -4.52 2.40
CA LEU A 83 2.95 -4.54 3.19
C LEU A 83 1.78 -4.21 2.27
N THR A 84 0.91 -5.19 2.06
CA THR A 84 -0.23 -5.02 1.16
C THR A 84 -1.53 -4.91 1.93
N PHE A 85 -2.39 -4.01 1.50
CA PHE A 85 -3.71 -3.85 2.07
C PHE A 85 -4.68 -3.42 0.98
N ALA A 86 -5.42 -4.38 0.45
CA ALA A 86 -6.41 -4.12 -0.60
C ALA A 86 -5.79 -3.39 -1.80
N PHE A 87 -4.69 -3.91 -2.29
CA PHE A 87 -4.02 -3.31 -3.44
C PHE A 87 -4.87 -3.43 -4.70
N GLY A 88 -5.50 -4.58 -4.90
CA GLY A 88 -6.38 -4.78 -6.04
C GLY A 88 -5.74 -5.46 -7.23
N GLN A 89 -4.53 -5.92 -7.10
CA GLN A 89 -3.87 -6.74 -8.13
C GLN A 89 -3.33 -8.01 -7.48
N ILE A 90 -3.31 -9.08 -8.27
CA ILE A 90 -2.74 -10.34 -7.81
C ILE A 90 -1.23 -10.23 -7.98
N LEU A 91 -0.50 -10.55 -6.92
CA LEU A 91 0.96 -10.42 -6.92
C LEU A 91 1.63 -11.75 -7.21
N SER A 92 2.59 -11.73 -8.13
CA SER A 92 3.38 -12.90 -8.47
C SER A 92 4.38 -13.22 -7.36
N GLU A 93 4.89 -14.44 -7.37
CA GLU A 93 5.94 -14.84 -6.44
C GLU A 93 7.17 -13.95 -6.58
N THR A 94 7.49 -13.57 -7.80
CA THR A 94 8.62 -12.68 -8.05
C THR A 94 8.46 -11.36 -7.29
N VAL A 95 7.27 -10.74 -7.40
CA VAL A 95 7.01 -9.48 -6.70
C VAL A 95 7.01 -9.71 -5.19
N LEU A 96 6.34 -10.77 -4.74
CA LEU A 96 6.26 -11.05 -3.31
C LEU A 96 7.63 -11.31 -2.68
N SER A 97 8.60 -11.71 -3.49
CA SER A 97 9.95 -12.01 -3.02
C SER A 97 10.89 -10.81 -3.05
N LEU A 98 10.40 -9.63 -3.43
CA LEU A 98 11.25 -8.45 -3.52
C LEU A 98 11.71 -7.93 -2.16
N GLY A 99 10.96 -8.22 -1.11
CA GLY A 99 11.33 -7.80 0.24
C GLY A 99 12.29 -8.79 0.88
N LYS A 100 13.05 -8.30 1.84
CA LYS A 100 13.96 -9.13 2.61
C LYS A 100 13.19 -10.15 3.47
N TYR A 101 12.05 -9.74 3.98
CA TYR A 101 11.19 -10.58 4.81
C TYR A 101 9.96 -11.01 4.03
N LYS A 102 9.22 -11.97 4.58
CA LYS A 102 7.98 -12.39 3.95
C LYS A 102 7.01 -11.23 3.87
N PRO A 103 6.27 -11.11 2.77
CA PRO A 103 5.30 -10.02 2.64
C PRO A 103 4.20 -10.17 3.69
N LEU A 104 3.69 -9.04 4.13
CA LEU A 104 2.60 -8.98 5.07
C LEU A 104 1.36 -8.49 4.34
N ASN A 105 0.31 -9.29 4.37
CA ASN A 105 -0.94 -8.95 3.74
C ASN A 105 -1.99 -8.65 4.80
N LEU A 106 -2.39 -7.40 4.90
CA LEU A 106 -3.44 -7.01 5.83
C LEU A 106 -4.78 -7.28 5.17
N HIS A 107 -5.60 -8.08 5.81
CA HIS A 107 -6.92 -8.37 5.30
C HIS A 107 -7.89 -7.29 5.72
N GLY A 108 -8.63 -6.81 4.74
CA GLY A 108 -9.64 -5.80 5.01
C GLY A 108 -10.86 -6.37 5.70
N SER A 109 -10.66 -7.31 6.59
CA SER A 109 -11.77 -7.84 7.36
C SER A 109 -12.30 -6.81 8.31
N LEU A 110 -12.34 -5.60 7.85
CA LEU A 110 -12.98 -4.50 8.52
C LEU A 110 -14.45 -4.59 8.30
N LEU A 111 -14.94 -5.73 8.65
CA LEU A 111 -16.37 -5.95 8.59
C LEU A 111 -17.01 -5.07 9.66
N PRO A 112 -18.24 -4.65 9.42
CA PRO A 112 -18.92 -3.75 10.36
C PRO A 112 -18.85 -4.19 11.80
N LYS A 113 -18.82 -5.48 12.03
CA LYS A 113 -18.77 -6.00 13.39
C LYS A 113 -17.48 -5.73 14.13
N TYR A 114 -16.43 -5.35 13.43
CA TYR A 114 -15.16 -5.07 14.09
C TYR A 114 -14.94 -3.62 14.41
N ARG A 115 -15.57 -2.77 13.72
CA ARG A 115 -15.58 -1.34 13.97
C ARG A 115 -14.31 -0.76 14.54
N GLY A 116 -13.62 -0.01 13.73
CA GLY A 116 -12.49 0.74 14.17
C GLY A 116 -11.17 0.05 13.91
N ALA A 117 -10.13 0.62 14.48
CA ALA A 117 -8.77 0.25 14.15
C ALA A 117 -8.26 -0.99 14.88
N ALA A 118 -8.95 -1.47 15.88
CA ALA A 118 -8.47 -2.59 16.67
C ALA A 118 -8.10 -3.81 15.83
N PRO A 119 -8.93 -4.25 14.88
CA PRO A 119 -8.56 -5.38 14.04
C PRO A 119 -7.32 -5.11 13.20
N MET A 120 -7.17 -3.88 12.71
CA MET A 120 -6.00 -3.52 11.93
C MET A 120 -4.75 -3.50 12.79
N GLN A 121 -4.83 -2.91 13.97
CA GLN A 121 -3.70 -2.89 14.89
C GLN A 121 -3.27 -4.30 15.23
N TYR A 122 -4.21 -5.16 15.49
CA TYR A 122 -3.92 -6.53 15.83
C TYR A 122 -3.21 -7.24 14.68
N ALA A 123 -3.67 -7.04 13.46
CA ALA A 123 -3.05 -7.61 12.28
C ALA A 123 -1.60 -7.13 12.13
N LEU A 124 -1.35 -5.85 12.38
CA LEU A 124 0.00 -5.31 12.31
C LEU A 124 0.92 -5.90 13.37
N LEU A 125 0.40 -6.13 14.56
CA LEU A 125 1.20 -6.69 15.65
C LEU A 125 1.51 -8.17 15.44
N ASN A 126 0.60 -8.89 14.84
CA ASN A 126 0.73 -10.32 14.65
C ASN A 126 1.17 -10.72 13.25
N GLY A 127 1.19 -9.77 12.36
CA GLY A 127 1.52 -9.98 10.97
C GLY A 127 2.92 -10.42 10.71
#